data_c57efd1cccfdb86bc8111b851b0d46cc
#
_entry.id   c57efd1cccfdb86bc8111b851b0d46cc
#
_cell.length_a   1.000
_cell.length_b   1.000
_cell.length_c   1.000
_cell.angle_alpha   90.00
_cell.angle_beta   90.00
_cell.angle_gamma   90.00
#
_symmetry.space_group_name_H-M   'P 1'
#
loop_
_entity.id
_entity.type
_entity.pdbx_description
1 polymer ?
#
loop_
_entity_poly.entity_id
_entity_poly.type
_entity_poly.pdbx_seq_one_letter_code
_entity_poly.pdbx_strand_id
1 'polypeptide(L)'
;MNKVEAALLSFLSKAAQGEAEMPRHILEDFGKSAQKALEKQFTNDNRDFYLRMSNVGRPLCQLQMQAKNVKPETPTYDFKMRMILGDVIEALVISLLEAAGVNVKNKHKKVELKIDKKNSITGEFDIELDDGIYDIKTVSPYAFEYK
;
A
#
# COMPACT_ATOMS: atom_id res chain seq x y z
N MET A 1 -12.33 -13.44 14.73
CA MET A 1 -11.29 -13.58 13.69
C MET A 1 -11.95 -13.38 12.35
N ASN A 2 -11.46 -12.45 11.55
CA ASN A 2 -11.95 -12.18 10.19
C ASN A 2 -11.61 -13.36 9.28
N LYS A 3 -12.42 -13.62 8.22
CA LYS A 3 -12.19 -14.70 7.25
C LYS A 3 -10.82 -14.59 6.55
N VAL A 4 -10.40 -13.37 6.25
CA VAL A 4 -9.10 -13.07 5.61
C VAL A 4 -7.94 -13.45 6.52
N GLU A 5 -8.03 -13.04 7.81
CA GLU A 5 -7.04 -13.39 8.83
C GLU A 5 -6.96 -14.91 9.04
N ALA A 6 -8.11 -15.58 9.11
CA ALA A 6 -8.17 -17.03 9.25
C ALA A 6 -7.51 -17.77 8.07
N ALA A 7 -7.75 -17.33 6.83
CA ALA A 7 -7.15 -17.90 5.64
C ALA A 7 -5.63 -17.75 5.65
N LEU A 8 -5.14 -16.54 5.97
CA LEU A 8 -3.72 -16.25 6.06
C LEU A 8 -3.02 -17.08 7.13
N LEU A 9 -3.57 -17.14 8.34
CA LEU A 9 -3.02 -17.93 9.44
C LEU A 9 -3.00 -19.42 9.13
N SER A 10 -4.08 -19.94 8.49
CA SER A 10 -4.14 -21.34 8.05
C SER A 10 -3.05 -21.66 7.01
N PHE A 11 -2.87 -20.77 6.02
CA PHE A 11 -1.83 -20.93 5.01
C PHE A 11 -0.43 -20.92 5.63
N LEU A 12 -0.13 -19.95 6.50
CA LEU A 12 1.17 -19.87 7.17
C LEU A 12 1.44 -21.06 8.11
N SER A 13 0.40 -21.56 8.79
CA SER A 13 0.54 -22.76 9.62
C SER A 13 0.87 -24.01 8.79
N LYS A 14 0.24 -24.19 7.64
CA LYS A 14 0.54 -25.28 6.70
C LYS A 14 1.96 -25.13 6.12
N ALA A 15 2.36 -23.90 5.78
CA ALA A 15 3.70 -23.64 5.28
C ALA A 15 4.78 -23.98 6.32
N ALA A 16 4.53 -23.68 7.61
CA ALA A 16 5.43 -24.05 8.70
C ALA A 16 5.57 -25.57 8.89
N GLN A 17 4.57 -26.35 8.47
CA GLN A 17 4.58 -27.82 8.50
C GLN A 17 5.12 -28.43 7.20
N GLY A 18 5.49 -27.62 6.20
CA GLY A 18 5.91 -28.10 4.89
C GLY A 18 4.77 -28.59 4.01
N GLU A 19 3.52 -28.25 4.35
CA GLU A 19 2.30 -28.72 3.67
C GLU A 19 1.72 -27.70 2.68
N ALA A 20 2.35 -26.52 2.56
CA ALA A 20 1.93 -25.48 1.61
C ALA A 20 3.12 -24.97 0.82
N GLU A 21 2.88 -24.74 -0.47
CA GLU A 21 3.85 -24.17 -1.39
C GLU A 21 3.34 -22.84 -1.94
N MET A 22 4.27 -21.92 -2.20
CA MET A 22 3.97 -20.67 -2.86
C MET A 22 3.90 -20.90 -4.38
N PRO A 23 2.75 -20.67 -5.04
CA PRO A 23 2.64 -20.83 -6.49
C PRO A 23 3.62 -19.94 -7.25
N ARG A 24 4.24 -20.48 -8.29
CA ARG A 24 5.30 -19.79 -9.05
C ARG A 24 4.86 -18.45 -9.63
N HIS A 25 3.65 -18.36 -10.17
CA HIS A 25 3.11 -17.11 -10.71
C HIS A 25 2.97 -16.02 -9.64
N ILE A 26 2.62 -16.39 -8.39
CA ILE A 26 2.54 -15.43 -7.27
C ILE A 26 3.94 -14.94 -6.88
N LEU A 27 4.94 -15.83 -6.88
CA LEU A 27 6.34 -15.43 -6.65
C LEU A 27 6.84 -14.44 -7.72
N GLU A 28 6.52 -14.69 -8.98
CA GLU A 28 6.87 -13.81 -10.10
C GLU A 28 6.18 -12.44 -9.98
N ASP A 29 4.90 -12.41 -9.60
CA ASP A 29 4.14 -11.17 -9.40
C ASP A 29 4.60 -10.40 -8.16
N PHE A 30 4.96 -11.10 -7.08
CA PHE A 30 5.62 -10.49 -5.93
C PHE A 30 6.94 -9.83 -6.35
N GLY A 31 7.79 -10.54 -7.11
CA GLY A 31 9.06 -10.00 -7.59
C GLY A 31 8.89 -8.70 -8.38
N LYS A 32 7.93 -8.65 -9.31
CA LYS A 32 7.59 -7.45 -10.07
C LYS A 32 7.06 -6.31 -9.18
N SER A 33 6.23 -6.63 -8.21
CA SER A 33 5.66 -5.66 -7.27
C SER A 33 6.72 -5.07 -6.35
N ALA A 34 7.60 -5.92 -5.81
CA ALA A 34 8.73 -5.49 -4.98
C ALA A 34 9.72 -4.61 -5.77
N GLN A 35 10.01 -4.96 -7.03
CA GLN A 35 10.83 -4.14 -7.91
C GLN A 35 10.21 -2.75 -8.10
N LYS A 36 8.92 -2.67 -8.45
CA LYS A 36 8.19 -1.39 -8.59
C LYS A 36 8.20 -0.57 -7.30
N ALA A 37 8.04 -1.23 -6.15
CA ALA A 37 8.09 -0.59 -4.84
C ALA A 37 9.45 0.09 -4.61
N LEU A 38 10.55 -0.59 -4.95
CA LEU A 38 11.89 -0.02 -4.86
C LEU A 38 12.08 1.11 -5.87
N GLU A 39 11.74 0.91 -7.14
CA GLU A 39 11.84 1.94 -8.17
C GLU A 39 11.12 3.23 -7.77
N LYS A 40 9.87 3.13 -7.27
CA LYS A 40 9.07 4.24 -6.76
C LYS A 40 9.81 5.06 -5.69
N GLN A 41 10.56 4.39 -4.81
CA GLN A 41 11.26 5.04 -3.71
C GLN A 41 12.60 5.69 -4.14
N PHE A 42 13.18 5.27 -5.24
CA PHE A 42 14.46 5.79 -5.74
C PHE A 42 14.32 6.71 -6.96
N THR A 43 13.12 6.83 -7.51
CA THR A 43 12.83 7.76 -8.61
C THR A 43 12.42 9.12 -8.05
N ASN A 44 13.05 10.19 -8.52
CA ASN A 44 12.62 11.55 -8.24
C ASN A 44 11.36 11.85 -9.06
N ASP A 45 10.26 11.99 -8.37
CA ASP A 45 8.97 12.24 -8.98
C ASP A 45 8.64 13.74 -8.96
N ASN A 46 8.93 14.40 -10.07
CA ASN A 46 8.59 15.81 -10.32
C ASN A 46 7.17 15.96 -10.87
N ARG A 47 6.20 15.24 -10.29
CA ARG A 47 4.81 15.35 -10.71
C ARG A 47 4.22 16.70 -10.30
N ASP A 48 3.37 17.24 -11.19
CA ASP A 48 2.54 18.39 -10.86
C ASP A 48 1.66 18.09 -9.65
N PHE A 49 1.39 19.12 -8.86
CA PHE A 49 0.51 19.01 -7.72
C PHE A 49 -0.91 18.64 -8.16
N TYR A 50 -1.47 17.62 -7.54
CA TYR A 50 -2.89 17.28 -7.66
C TYR A 50 -3.44 16.84 -6.29
N LEU A 51 -4.73 17.05 -6.09
CA LEU A 51 -5.39 16.65 -4.85
C LEU A 51 -5.55 15.13 -4.80
N ARG A 52 -5.07 14.55 -3.70
CA ARG A 52 -5.21 13.12 -3.40
C ARG A 52 -6.06 12.94 -2.14
N MET A 53 -6.72 11.80 -2.03
CA MET A 53 -7.47 11.45 -0.80
C MET A 53 -6.60 11.54 0.45
N SER A 54 -5.31 11.17 0.36
CA SER A 54 -4.34 11.30 1.44
C SER A 54 -3.97 12.74 1.82
N ASN A 55 -4.37 13.73 1.02
CA ASN A 55 -4.19 15.15 1.30
C ASN A 55 -5.40 15.77 1.99
N VAL A 56 -6.55 15.10 1.97
CA VAL A 56 -7.77 15.59 2.63
C VAL A 56 -7.53 15.68 4.13
N GLY A 57 -7.87 16.82 4.72
CA GLY A 57 -7.65 17.10 6.14
C GLY A 57 -6.26 17.63 6.50
N ARG A 58 -5.33 17.76 5.55
CA ARG A 58 -4.04 18.40 5.81
C ARG A 58 -4.20 19.93 5.92
N PRO A 59 -3.33 20.60 6.69
CA PRO A 59 -3.34 22.06 6.78
C PRO A 59 -3.25 22.73 5.41
N LEU A 60 -4.08 23.75 5.15
CA LEU A 60 -4.13 24.44 3.87
C LEU A 60 -2.77 25.03 3.46
N CYS A 61 -2.01 25.58 4.41
CA CYS A 61 -0.66 26.11 4.16
C CYS A 61 0.28 25.05 3.59
N GLN A 62 0.21 23.80 4.08
CA GLN A 62 1.01 22.69 3.57
C GLN A 62 0.63 22.34 2.12
N LEU A 63 -0.67 22.31 1.81
CA LEU A 63 -1.15 22.06 0.44
C LEU A 63 -0.75 23.18 -0.51
N GLN A 64 -0.80 24.43 -0.07
CA GLN A 64 -0.35 25.59 -0.85
C GLN A 64 1.16 25.55 -1.14
N MET A 65 1.97 25.15 -0.15
CA MET A 65 3.42 24.98 -0.36
C MET A 65 3.70 23.89 -1.40
N GLN A 66 2.99 22.76 -1.33
CA GLN A 66 3.10 21.68 -2.33
C GLN A 66 2.68 22.16 -3.71
N ALA A 67 1.56 22.89 -3.82
CA ALA A 67 1.08 23.41 -5.11
C ALA A 67 2.03 24.46 -5.72
N LYS A 68 2.79 25.17 -4.92
CA LYS A 68 3.83 26.13 -5.35
C LYS A 68 5.19 25.47 -5.59
N ASN A 69 5.27 24.15 -5.52
CA ASN A 69 6.51 23.38 -5.67
C ASN A 69 7.61 23.83 -4.69
N VAL A 70 7.24 24.26 -3.49
CA VAL A 70 8.22 24.57 -2.43
C VAL A 70 8.93 23.26 -2.10
N LYS A 71 10.26 23.27 -2.21
CA LYS A 71 11.07 22.09 -1.96
C LYS A 71 10.84 21.58 -0.54
N PRO A 72 10.40 20.32 -0.38
CA PRO A 72 10.20 19.76 0.95
C PRO A 72 11.54 19.54 1.65
N GLU A 73 11.48 19.44 2.97
CA GLU A 73 12.63 19.00 3.76
C GLU A 73 13.09 17.62 3.31
N THR A 74 14.41 17.41 3.27
CA THR A 74 14.98 16.12 2.88
C THR A 74 14.61 15.08 3.93
N PRO A 75 13.93 13.99 3.55
CA PRO A 75 13.55 12.95 4.51
C PRO A 75 14.79 12.29 5.11
N THR A 76 14.69 11.95 6.39
CA THR A 76 15.74 11.17 7.06
C THR A 76 15.85 9.77 6.47
N TYR A 77 17.03 9.13 6.63
CA TYR A 77 17.22 7.75 6.15
C TYR A 77 16.23 6.77 6.83
N ASP A 78 15.94 6.96 8.11
CA ASP A 78 14.96 6.14 8.85
C ASP A 78 13.55 6.25 8.25
N PHE A 79 13.14 7.47 7.91
CA PHE A 79 11.85 7.69 7.27
C PHE A 79 11.81 7.03 5.89
N LYS A 80 12.89 7.17 5.11
CA LYS A 80 13.01 6.54 3.80
C LYS A 80 12.95 5.00 3.89
N MET A 81 13.65 4.42 4.85
CA MET A 81 13.63 2.98 5.10
C MET A 81 12.24 2.48 5.47
N ARG A 82 11.51 3.22 6.33
CA ARG A 82 10.12 2.86 6.68
C ARG A 82 9.19 2.85 5.47
N MET A 83 9.36 3.81 4.57
CA MET A 83 8.56 3.83 3.32
C MET A 83 8.87 2.64 2.42
N ILE A 84 10.15 2.30 2.24
CA ILE A 84 10.57 1.13 1.47
C ILE A 84 9.97 -0.15 2.07
N LEU A 85 10.13 -0.34 3.38
CA LEU A 85 9.61 -1.50 4.08
C LEU A 85 8.08 -1.57 3.97
N GLY A 86 7.38 -0.44 4.10
CA GLY A 86 5.93 -0.37 3.94
C GLY A 86 5.48 -0.89 2.58
N ASP A 87 6.04 -0.35 1.50
CA ASP A 87 5.70 -0.73 0.13
C ASP A 87 6.02 -2.23 -0.16
N VAL A 88 7.15 -2.76 0.36
CA VAL A 88 7.53 -4.17 0.17
C VAL A 88 6.66 -5.12 0.99
N ILE A 89 6.34 -4.75 2.24
CA ILE A 89 5.45 -5.57 3.09
C ILE A 89 4.03 -5.60 2.52
N GLU A 90 3.54 -4.50 1.98
CA GLU A 90 2.26 -4.46 1.27
C GLU A 90 2.23 -5.48 0.12
N ALA A 91 3.25 -5.49 -0.75
CA ALA A 91 3.37 -6.47 -1.83
C ALA A 91 3.45 -7.92 -1.29
N LEU A 92 4.16 -8.15 -0.19
CA LEU A 92 4.27 -9.46 0.45
C LEU A 92 2.92 -9.92 0.99
N VAL A 93 2.20 -9.07 1.72
CA VAL A 93 0.89 -9.42 2.30
C VAL A 93 -0.11 -9.76 1.20
N ILE A 94 -0.17 -8.99 0.12
CA ILE A 94 -1.03 -9.27 -1.04
C ILE A 94 -0.72 -10.67 -1.61
N SER A 95 0.54 -10.99 -1.81
CA SER A 95 0.97 -12.29 -2.35
C SER A 95 0.63 -13.45 -1.41
N LEU A 96 0.77 -13.26 -0.10
CA LEU A 96 0.38 -14.26 0.90
C LEU A 96 -1.13 -14.49 0.93
N LEU A 97 -1.94 -13.45 0.78
CA LEU A 97 -3.40 -13.56 0.70
C LEU A 97 -3.83 -14.36 -0.53
N GLU A 98 -3.23 -14.09 -1.69
CA GLU A 98 -3.49 -14.83 -2.92
C GLU A 98 -3.08 -16.30 -2.79
N ALA A 99 -1.91 -16.58 -2.21
CA ALA A 99 -1.46 -17.94 -1.94
C ALA A 99 -2.35 -18.69 -0.93
N ALA A 100 -2.94 -17.96 0.02
CA ALA A 100 -3.93 -18.46 0.96
C ALA A 100 -5.31 -18.71 0.31
N GLY A 101 -5.47 -18.43 -0.99
CA GLY A 101 -6.73 -18.61 -1.73
C GLY A 101 -7.76 -17.50 -1.50
N VAL A 102 -7.35 -16.36 -0.97
CA VAL A 102 -8.23 -15.18 -0.85
C VAL A 102 -8.43 -14.56 -2.24
N ASN A 103 -9.68 -14.32 -2.60
CA ASN A 103 -10.02 -13.72 -3.89
C ASN A 103 -9.73 -12.21 -3.90
N VAL A 104 -8.57 -11.81 -4.43
CA VAL A 104 -8.19 -10.42 -4.62
C VAL A 104 -8.70 -9.93 -5.97
N LYS A 105 -9.77 -9.12 -5.97
CA LYS A 105 -10.43 -8.61 -7.19
C LYS A 105 -9.62 -7.52 -7.89
N ASN A 106 -9.11 -6.58 -7.11
CA ASN A 106 -8.32 -5.46 -7.61
C ASN A 106 -7.14 -5.20 -6.66
N LYS A 107 -6.01 -4.80 -7.25
CA LYS A 107 -4.79 -4.37 -6.54
C LYS A 107 -4.44 -2.97 -7.03
N HIS A 108 -4.07 -2.06 -6.13
CA HIS A 108 -3.62 -0.69 -6.44
C HIS A 108 -4.54 0.04 -7.42
N LYS A 109 -5.85 -0.11 -7.21
CA LYS A 109 -6.83 0.49 -8.11
C LYS A 109 -7.00 1.98 -7.80
N LYS A 110 -6.75 2.79 -8.82
CA LYS A 110 -6.99 4.23 -8.74
C LYS A 110 -8.48 4.52 -8.85
N VAL A 111 -8.92 5.44 -8.03
CA VAL A 111 -10.28 5.97 -8.00
C VAL A 111 -10.22 7.48 -8.11
N GLU A 112 -11.23 8.06 -8.75
CA GLU A 112 -11.34 9.50 -8.94
C GLU A 112 -12.73 9.96 -8.52
N LEU A 113 -12.76 10.97 -7.65
CA LEU A 113 -13.96 11.69 -7.30
C LEU A 113 -13.96 13.06 -7.99
N LYS A 114 -14.82 13.25 -8.97
CA LYS A 114 -15.01 14.55 -9.63
C LYS A 114 -15.78 15.48 -8.71
N ILE A 115 -15.19 16.63 -8.40
CA ILE A 115 -15.85 17.70 -7.60
C ILE A 115 -16.62 18.62 -8.53
N ASP A 116 -15.98 19.03 -9.63
CA ASP A 116 -16.57 19.86 -10.67
C ASP A 116 -15.94 19.54 -12.04
N LYS A 117 -16.19 20.39 -13.06
CA LYS A 117 -15.69 20.19 -14.43
C LYS A 117 -14.16 20.24 -14.55
N LYS A 118 -13.46 20.85 -13.57
CA LYS A 118 -12.00 21.09 -13.61
C LYS A 118 -11.24 20.43 -12.47
N ASN A 119 -11.94 20.07 -11.39
CA ASN A 119 -11.33 19.60 -10.17
C ASN A 119 -11.78 18.18 -9.83
N SER A 120 -10.82 17.35 -9.50
CA SER A 120 -11.05 15.99 -8.99
C SER A 120 -10.10 15.68 -7.84
N ILE A 121 -10.51 14.74 -7.01
CA ILE A 121 -9.67 14.13 -5.97
C ILE A 121 -9.40 12.69 -6.40
N THR A 122 -8.13 12.32 -6.45
CA THR A 122 -7.72 10.95 -6.78
C THR A 122 -7.33 10.19 -5.53
N GLY A 123 -7.60 8.90 -5.53
CA GLY A 123 -7.17 7.98 -4.49
C GLY A 123 -6.68 6.68 -5.10
N GLU A 124 -6.00 5.90 -4.29
CA GLU A 124 -5.60 4.54 -4.63
C GLU A 124 -5.79 3.71 -3.37
N PHE A 125 -6.44 2.57 -3.48
CA PHE A 125 -6.56 1.61 -2.40
C PHE A 125 -5.69 0.40 -2.69
N ASP A 126 -5.24 -0.28 -1.63
CA ASP A 126 -4.28 -1.35 -1.76
C ASP A 126 -4.91 -2.60 -2.37
N ILE A 127 -6.01 -3.07 -1.80
CA ILE A 127 -6.74 -4.25 -2.31
C ILE A 127 -8.27 -4.11 -2.18
N GLU A 128 -8.97 -4.80 -3.08
CA GLU A 128 -10.41 -5.04 -3.00
C GLU A 128 -10.67 -6.55 -2.92
N LEU A 129 -11.38 -6.96 -1.90
CA LEU A 129 -11.83 -8.33 -1.68
C LEU A 129 -13.34 -8.45 -1.92
N ASP A 130 -13.91 -9.63 -1.67
CA ASP A 130 -15.35 -9.85 -1.88
C ASP A 130 -16.24 -9.04 -0.94
N ASP A 131 -15.76 -8.73 0.25
CA ASP A 131 -16.48 -8.04 1.32
C ASP A 131 -16.12 -6.57 1.51
N GLY A 132 -15.14 -6.05 0.74
CA GLY A 132 -14.79 -4.64 0.81
C GLY A 132 -13.41 -4.24 0.33
N ILE A 133 -13.09 -2.98 0.61
CA ILE A 133 -11.78 -2.38 0.31
C ILE A 133 -10.93 -2.43 1.58
N TYR A 134 -9.68 -2.79 1.41
CA TYR A 134 -8.69 -2.90 2.49
C TYR A 134 -7.45 -2.07 2.20
N ASP A 135 -6.92 -1.50 3.27
CA ASP A 135 -5.68 -0.74 3.29
C ASP A 135 -4.68 -1.46 4.21
N ILE A 136 -3.47 -1.71 3.71
CA ILE A 136 -2.45 -2.49 4.41
C ILE A 136 -1.49 -1.52 5.09
N LYS A 137 -1.43 -1.56 6.42
CA LYS A 137 -0.55 -0.69 7.20
C LYS A 137 0.43 -1.47 8.05
N THR A 138 1.69 -1.09 7.95
CA THR A 138 2.73 -1.54 8.87
C THR A 138 2.80 -0.61 10.06
N VAL A 139 2.67 -1.17 11.25
CA VAL A 139 2.78 -0.43 12.51
C VAL A 139 3.79 -1.11 13.43
N SER A 140 4.43 -0.34 14.30
CA SER A 140 5.24 -0.95 15.36
C SER A 140 4.35 -1.63 16.39
N PRO A 141 4.81 -2.69 17.10
CA PRO A 141 4.05 -3.31 18.18
C PRO A 141 3.56 -2.29 19.20
N TYR A 142 4.41 -1.34 19.57
CA TYR A 142 4.04 -0.25 20.48
C TYR A 142 2.86 0.59 19.95
N ALA A 143 2.88 0.97 18.70
CA ALA A 143 1.79 1.76 18.10
C ALA A 143 0.48 0.94 17.99
N PHE A 144 0.58 -0.38 17.89
CA PHE A 144 -0.58 -1.27 17.84
C PHE A 144 -1.24 -1.44 19.22
N GLU A 145 -0.42 -1.54 20.29
CA GLU A 145 -0.92 -1.76 21.64
C GLU A 145 -1.44 -0.49 22.33
N TYR A 146 -0.89 0.69 22.01
CA TYR A 146 -1.13 1.93 22.74
C TYR A 146 -1.81 3.06 21.93
N LYS A 147 -2.38 2.73 20.79
CA LYS A 147 -3.23 3.64 19.98
C LYS A 147 -4.60 3.04 19.75
#